data_96e0b12aad69e905f6c5b6fb5235912b
#
_entry.id   96e0b12aad69e905f6c5b6fb5235912b
#
_cell.length_a   1.000
_cell.length_b   1.000
_cell.length_c   1.000
_cell.angle_alpha   90.00
_cell.angle_beta   90.00
_cell.angle_gamma   90.00
#
_symmetry.space_group_name_H-M   'P 1'
#
loop_
_entity.id
_entity.type
_entity.pdbx_description
1 polymer ?
#
loop_
_entity_poly.entity_id
_entity_poly.type
_entity_poly.pdbx_seq_one_letter_code
_entity_poly.pdbx_strand_id
1 'polypeptide(L)'
;MNFLSIFVLIPLLMLAGLWAARGIKAIRGVMVTGASALLIASVVLTFLYLGERSAGNTAEMLFRADTLWYAPLHISYSVGVDGISVAMLLLSAVIVFTGTFASWRLQPLTKEYFLWFTLLSMGVFGFFISVDLFTMFMFYEIALIPMYLLIGVWGSGRKEYAAMKLTLMLMGGSAFLLIGILGIYFGSGATTMNLLEIAQLHNIPFAQQCIWFPLTFLGFGVLGALFPFHTWSPDGHASAPTAVSMLHAGVLMKLGGYGCFRIAMYLMPEAANELSWIFLILTGCLLYTSDAADDLIGV
;
A
#
# COMPACT_ATOMS: atom_id res chain seq x y z
N MET A 1 -10.64 21.00 -1.78
CA MET A 1 -9.79 19.90 -1.24
C MET A 1 -10.69 18.98 -0.45
N ASN A 2 -10.69 17.69 -0.75
CA ASN A 2 -11.45 16.71 0.01
C ASN A 2 -10.74 16.38 1.32
N PHE A 3 -11.49 16.01 2.35
CA PHE A 3 -10.96 15.56 3.65
C PHE A 3 -9.90 14.44 3.51
N LEU A 4 -10.09 13.49 2.59
CA LEU A 4 -9.15 12.40 2.35
C LEU A 4 -7.77 12.86 1.86
N SER A 5 -7.67 13.97 1.15
CA SER A 5 -6.38 14.52 0.71
C SER A 5 -5.48 14.94 1.86
N ILE A 6 -6.02 15.08 3.08
CA ILE A 6 -5.25 15.36 4.30
C ILE A 6 -4.22 14.26 4.56
N PHE A 7 -4.53 12.99 4.23
CA PHE A 7 -3.61 11.86 4.41
C PHE A 7 -2.38 11.88 3.49
N VAL A 8 -2.42 12.65 2.42
CA VAL A 8 -1.25 12.93 1.57
C VAL A 8 -0.63 14.27 1.93
N LEU A 9 -1.43 15.27 2.26
CA LEU A 9 -0.97 16.62 2.57
C LEU A 9 -0.15 16.68 3.87
N ILE A 10 -0.58 15.99 4.93
CA ILE A 10 0.17 15.97 6.21
C ILE A 10 1.59 15.39 6.00
N PRO A 11 1.79 14.21 5.38
CA PRO A 11 3.14 13.73 5.08
C PRO A 11 3.95 14.68 4.20
N LEU A 12 3.35 15.35 3.22
CA LEU A 12 4.03 16.38 2.42
C LEU A 12 4.51 17.55 3.28
N LEU A 13 3.67 18.04 4.19
CA LEU A 13 4.05 19.09 5.14
C LEU A 13 5.13 18.61 6.12
N MET A 14 5.07 17.33 6.55
CA MET A 14 6.13 16.73 7.36
C MET A 14 7.45 16.69 6.59
N LEU A 15 7.47 16.29 5.33
CA LEU A 15 8.66 16.30 4.47
C LEU A 15 9.24 17.71 4.35
N ALA A 16 8.41 18.71 4.07
CA ALA A 16 8.84 20.12 4.00
C ALA A 16 9.38 20.60 5.36
N GLY A 17 8.70 20.26 6.44
CA GLY A 17 9.12 20.59 7.80
C GLY A 17 10.45 19.92 8.18
N LEU A 18 10.64 18.65 7.85
CA LEU A 18 11.89 17.91 8.05
C LEU A 18 13.03 18.51 7.21
N TRP A 19 12.75 18.92 5.97
CA TRP A 19 13.75 19.55 5.13
C TRP A 19 14.25 20.86 5.73
N ALA A 20 13.34 21.68 6.27
CA ALA A 20 13.66 22.94 6.92
C ALA A 20 14.24 22.78 8.34
N ALA A 21 13.96 21.66 9.02
CA ALA A 21 14.35 21.44 10.42
C ALA A 21 15.87 21.39 10.58
N ARG A 22 16.36 22.17 11.57
CA ARG A 22 17.76 22.18 11.99
C ARG A 22 17.85 21.68 13.43
N GLY A 23 18.54 20.57 13.63
CA GLY A 23 18.75 19.96 14.94
C GLY A 23 17.71 18.91 15.32
N ILE A 24 18.13 17.97 16.16
CA ILE A 24 17.38 16.75 16.51
C ILE A 24 16.04 17.01 17.20
N LYS A 25 15.96 18.08 17.99
CA LYS A 25 14.71 18.45 18.68
C LYS A 25 13.61 18.90 17.69
N ALA A 26 14.00 19.69 16.66
CA ALA A 26 13.06 20.14 15.64
C ALA A 26 12.59 18.97 14.77
N ILE A 27 13.50 18.06 14.37
CA ILE A 27 13.17 16.84 13.61
C ILE A 27 12.15 15.99 14.36
N ARG A 28 12.42 15.70 15.64
CA ARG A 28 11.51 14.93 16.50
C ARG A 28 10.16 15.65 16.69
N GLY A 29 10.18 16.98 16.86
CA GLY A 29 8.96 17.79 16.96
C GLY A 29 8.06 17.65 15.74
N VAL A 30 8.64 17.80 14.52
CA VAL A 30 7.90 17.63 13.26
C VAL A 30 7.32 16.22 13.13
N MET A 31 8.10 15.19 13.48
CA MET A 31 7.64 13.80 13.40
C MET A 31 6.49 13.52 14.36
N VAL A 32 6.61 13.94 15.63
CA VAL A 32 5.54 13.71 16.62
C VAL A 32 4.26 14.46 16.26
N THR A 33 4.38 15.74 15.91
CA THR A 33 3.19 16.55 15.56
C THR A 33 2.51 16.01 14.30
N GLY A 34 3.26 15.65 13.27
CA GLY A 34 2.70 15.10 12.03
C GLY A 34 2.09 13.71 12.22
N ALA A 35 2.78 12.80 12.91
CA ALA A 35 2.26 11.46 13.21
C ALA A 35 1.00 11.53 14.10
N SER A 36 0.98 12.42 15.09
CA SER A 36 -0.22 12.66 15.93
C SER A 36 -1.37 13.22 15.10
N ALA A 37 -1.11 14.15 14.18
CA ALA A 37 -2.12 14.70 13.29
C ALA A 37 -2.72 13.63 12.37
N LEU A 38 -1.89 12.73 11.80
CA LEU A 38 -2.35 11.58 11.00
C LEU A 38 -3.21 10.63 11.83
N LEU A 39 -2.81 10.34 13.08
CA LEU A 39 -3.56 9.48 13.97
C LEU A 39 -4.93 10.09 14.31
N ILE A 40 -4.97 11.37 14.66
CA ILE A 40 -6.23 12.07 14.93
C ILE A 40 -7.12 12.08 13.69
N ALA A 41 -6.56 12.40 12.50
CA ALA A 41 -7.31 12.40 11.24
C ALA A 41 -7.90 11.03 10.92
N SER A 42 -7.16 9.93 11.17
CA SER A 42 -7.64 8.57 10.91
C SER A 42 -8.75 8.16 11.90
N VAL A 43 -8.63 8.54 13.16
CA VAL A 43 -9.70 8.32 14.16
C VAL A 43 -10.95 9.11 13.80
N VAL A 44 -10.83 10.38 13.44
CA VAL A 44 -11.95 11.23 13.00
C VAL A 44 -12.61 10.62 11.74
N LEU A 45 -11.80 10.18 10.76
CA LEU A 45 -12.34 9.50 9.57
C LEU A 45 -13.14 8.25 9.94
N THR A 46 -12.65 7.45 10.88
CA THR A 46 -13.33 6.24 11.34
C THR A 46 -14.70 6.56 11.93
N PHE A 47 -14.78 7.58 12.81
CA PHE A 47 -16.05 8.00 13.37
C PHE A 47 -17.02 8.58 12.32
N LEU A 48 -16.53 9.38 11.38
CA LEU A 48 -17.34 9.92 10.29
C LEU A 48 -17.85 8.80 9.39
N TYR A 49 -17.00 7.82 9.05
CA TYR A 49 -17.39 6.66 8.25
C TYR A 49 -18.48 5.83 8.93
N LEU A 50 -18.31 5.54 10.21
CA LEU A 50 -19.32 4.79 10.99
C LEU A 50 -20.63 5.59 11.14
N GLY A 51 -20.55 6.91 11.29
CA GLY A 51 -21.72 7.80 11.30
C GLY A 51 -22.52 7.73 10.00
N GLU A 52 -21.85 7.84 8.84
CA GLU A 52 -22.49 7.72 7.53
C GLU A 52 -23.13 6.34 7.31
N ARG A 53 -22.44 5.27 7.72
CA ARG A 53 -23.00 3.91 7.62
C ARG A 53 -24.20 3.72 8.55
N SER A 54 -24.17 4.25 9.76
CA SER A 54 -25.28 4.18 10.71
C SER A 54 -26.50 5.02 10.25
N ALA A 55 -26.26 6.08 9.49
CA ALA A 55 -27.31 6.89 8.85
C ALA A 55 -27.96 6.20 7.64
N GLY A 56 -27.52 4.98 7.26
CA GLY A 56 -28.07 4.19 6.17
C GLY A 56 -27.46 4.47 4.80
N ASN A 57 -26.34 5.18 4.73
CA ASN A 57 -25.64 5.40 3.48
C ASN A 57 -24.97 4.08 3.01
N THR A 58 -25.49 3.50 1.92
CA THR A 58 -25.04 2.22 1.34
C THR A 58 -24.06 2.38 0.19
N ALA A 59 -23.62 3.62 -0.11
CA ALA A 59 -22.67 3.88 -1.19
C ALA A 59 -21.41 3.02 -1.02
N GLU A 60 -20.91 2.46 -2.11
CA GLU A 60 -19.74 1.57 -2.10
C GLU A 60 -18.50 2.27 -1.55
N MET A 61 -18.24 3.48 -2.02
CA MET A 61 -17.18 4.36 -1.56
C MET A 61 -17.75 5.66 -1.00
N LEU A 62 -17.29 6.06 0.18
CA LEU A 62 -17.65 7.33 0.81
C LEU A 62 -16.57 8.39 0.60
N PHE A 63 -16.95 9.66 0.78
CA PHE A 63 -16.07 10.84 0.68
C PHE A 63 -15.32 10.95 -0.65
N ARG A 64 -15.97 10.58 -1.75
CA ARG A 64 -15.37 10.62 -3.09
C ARG A 64 -15.05 12.04 -3.52
N ALA A 65 -13.89 12.19 -4.20
CA ALA A 65 -13.54 13.36 -4.97
C ALA A 65 -12.66 12.95 -6.15
N ASP A 66 -12.93 13.53 -7.28
CA ASP A 66 -12.25 13.29 -8.54
C ASP A 66 -11.66 14.60 -9.06
N THR A 67 -10.38 14.57 -9.42
CA THR A 67 -9.68 15.72 -10.02
C THR A 67 -8.82 15.20 -11.16
N LEU A 68 -9.16 15.58 -12.40
CA LEU A 68 -8.39 15.17 -13.56
C LEU A 68 -6.98 15.75 -13.50
N TRP A 69 -5.97 14.87 -13.58
CA TRP A 69 -4.56 15.23 -13.53
C TRP A 69 -3.89 15.16 -14.90
N TYR A 70 -4.14 14.08 -15.66
CA TYR A 70 -3.54 13.91 -16.98
C TYR A 70 -4.61 13.52 -18.01
N ALA A 71 -5.04 14.49 -18.80
CA ALA A 71 -6.15 14.35 -19.75
C ALA A 71 -5.91 13.30 -20.86
N PRO A 72 -4.70 13.12 -21.45
CA PRO A 72 -4.54 12.19 -22.57
C PRO A 72 -4.78 10.72 -22.25
N LEU A 73 -4.57 10.30 -21.00
CA LEU A 73 -4.86 8.94 -20.50
C LEU A 73 -6.01 8.92 -19.50
N HIS A 74 -6.72 10.04 -19.35
CA HIS A 74 -7.79 10.20 -18.38
C HIS A 74 -7.42 9.74 -16.96
N ILE A 75 -6.16 10.01 -16.56
CA ILE A 75 -5.68 9.75 -15.22
C ILE A 75 -6.20 10.85 -14.31
N SER A 76 -6.86 10.46 -13.24
CA SER A 76 -7.41 11.37 -12.26
C SER A 76 -6.89 11.07 -10.85
N TYR A 77 -6.71 12.12 -10.07
CA TYR A 77 -6.57 11.97 -8.63
C TYR A 77 -7.96 11.75 -8.05
N SER A 78 -8.38 10.48 -8.07
CA SER A 78 -9.65 10.03 -7.53
C SER A 78 -9.43 9.41 -6.18
N VAL A 79 -10.11 9.92 -5.16
CA VAL A 79 -10.02 9.44 -3.78
C VAL A 79 -11.38 9.00 -3.27
N GLY A 80 -11.39 7.97 -2.45
CA GLY A 80 -12.58 7.43 -1.81
C GLY A 80 -12.17 6.39 -0.76
N VAL A 81 -13.04 6.10 0.18
CA VAL A 81 -12.78 5.08 1.20
C VAL A 81 -13.96 4.16 1.39
N ASP A 82 -13.64 2.91 1.68
CA ASP A 82 -14.56 1.88 2.13
C ASP A 82 -14.17 1.38 3.54
N GLY A 83 -14.88 0.38 4.05
CA GLY A 83 -14.60 -0.18 5.37
C GLY A 83 -13.19 -0.73 5.51
N ILE A 84 -12.66 -1.39 4.47
CA ILE A 84 -11.29 -1.95 4.47
C ILE A 84 -10.27 -0.82 4.46
N SER A 85 -10.44 0.17 3.59
CA SER A 85 -9.55 1.34 3.50
C SER A 85 -9.47 2.10 4.82
N VAL A 86 -10.61 2.35 5.48
CA VAL A 86 -10.65 3.06 6.79
C VAL A 86 -9.89 2.29 7.86
N ALA A 87 -10.10 0.96 7.96
CA ALA A 87 -9.38 0.13 8.90
C ALA A 87 -7.87 0.14 8.64
N MET A 88 -7.45 0.07 7.37
CA MET A 88 -6.05 0.09 6.98
C MET A 88 -5.40 1.46 7.20
N LEU A 89 -6.13 2.56 6.98
CA LEU A 89 -5.65 3.92 7.27
C LEU A 89 -5.45 4.11 8.77
N LEU A 90 -6.37 3.63 9.60
CA LEU A 90 -6.24 3.70 11.06
C LEU A 90 -5.03 2.89 11.54
N LEU A 91 -4.89 1.66 11.07
CA LEU A 91 -3.73 0.80 11.39
C LEU A 91 -2.41 1.47 10.96
N SER A 92 -2.37 2.02 9.75
CA SER A 92 -1.19 2.72 9.23
C SER A 92 -0.81 3.93 10.10
N ALA A 93 -1.79 4.71 10.54
CA ALA A 93 -1.56 5.87 11.40
C ALA A 93 -1.03 5.46 12.79
N VAL A 94 -1.57 4.39 13.39
CA VAL A 94 -1.06 3.83 14.65
C VAL A 94 0.39 3.37 14.50
N ILE A 95 0.71 2.67 13.41
CA ILE A 95 2.07 2.16 13.17
C ILE A 95 3.05 3.31 12.89
N VAL A 96 2.68 4.33 12.13
CA VAL A 96 3.53 5.50 11.89
C VAL A 96 3.78 6.27 13.19
N PHE A 97 2.76 6.43 14.01
CA PHE A 97 2.89 7.07 15.32
C PHE A 97 3.82 6.28 16.25
N THR A 98 3.57 4.99 16.46
CA THR A 98 4.41 4.13 17.31
C THR A 98 5.81 3.96 16.75
N GLY A 99 5.96 3.84 15.43
CA GLY A 99 7.25 3.76 14.73
C GLY A 99 8.12 5.00 14.91
N THR A 100 7.50 6.19 15.01
CA THR A 100 8.21 7.44 15.32
C THR A 100 8.91 7.34 16.68
N PHE A 101 8.24 6.78 17.70
CA PHE A 101 8.83 6.58 19.02
C PHE A 101 9.82 5.42 19.08
N ALA A 102 9.56 4.33 18.35
CA ALA A 102 10.49 3.20 18.25
C ALA A 102 11.84 3.62 17.64
N SER A 103 11.83 4.61 16.72
CA SER A 103 13.04 5.15 16.10
C SER A 103 13.63 6.37 16.83
N TRP A 104 13.17 6.68 18.05
CA TRP A 104 13.55 7.91 18.76
C TRP A 104 15.06 8.08 18.96
N ARG A 105 15.79 7.00 19.20
CA ARG A 105 17.22 7.01 19.50
C ARG A 105 18.09 6.59 18.30
N LEU A 106 17.50 6.46 17.12
CA LEU A 106 18.22 6.00 15.94
C LEU A 106 19.33 6.99 15.53
N GLN A 107 20.53 6.48 15.33
CA GLN A 107 21.72 7.18 14.82
C GLN A 107 22.51 6.22 13.93
N PRO A 108 23.28 6.68 12.92
CA PRO A 108 23.42 8.05 12.40
C PRO A 108 22.33 8.46 11.40
N LEU A 109 22.44 9.66 10.83
CA LEU A 109 21.58 10.16 9.74
C LEU A 109 20.09 10.20 10.12
N THR A 110 19.77 10.65 11.32
CA THR A 110 18.39 10.66 11.85
C THR A 110 17.41 11.45 10.96
N LYS A 111 17.86 12.56 10.35
CA LYS A 111 17.01 13.39 9.49
C LYS A 111 16.62 12.65 8.22
N GLU A 112 17.59 12.06 7.55
CA GLU A 112 17.42 11.29 6.32
C GLU A 112 16.53 10.08 6.56
N TYR A 113 16.70 9.40 7.69
CA TYR A 113 15.83 8.29 8.09
C TYR A 113 14.36 8.71 8.17
N PHE A 114 14.06 9.81 8.88
CA PHE A 114 12.70 10.27 9.02
C PHE A 114 12.11 10.84 7.72
N LEU A 115 12.93 11.40 6.83
CA LEU A 115 12.49 11.79 5.48
C LEU A 115 12.00 10.57 4.69
N TRP A 116 12.80 9.51 4.64
CA TRP A 116 12.42 8.29 3.93
C TRP A 116 11.25 7.56 4.60
N PHE A 117 11.22 7.53 5.91
CA PHE A 117 10.09 6.94 6.67
C PHE A 117 8.78 7.69 6.42
N THR A 118 8.82 9.01 6.35
CA THR A 118 7.64 9.84 6.02
C THR A 118 7.22 9.66 4.56
N LEU A 119 8.17 9.57 3.63
CA LEU A 119 7.87 9.32 2.22
C LEU A 119 7.22 7.94 2.03
N LEU A 120 7.73 6.93 2.71
CA LEU A 120 7.13 5.59 2.74
C LEU A 120 5.69 5.64 3.25
N SER A 121 5.44 6.32 4.36
CA SER A 121 4.09 6.47 4.91
C SER A 121 3.14 7.21 3.96
N MET A 122 3.64 8.24 3.25
CA MET A 122 2.86 8.96 2.24
C MET A 122 2.39 8.03 1.10
N GLY A 123 3.27 7.18 0.60
CA GLY A 123 2.92 6.17 -0.41
C GLY A 123 1.82 5.22 0.08
N VAL A 124 1.95 4.74 1.32
CA VAL A 124 0.95 3.86 1.94
C VAL A 124 -0.40 4.53 2.10
N PHE A 125 -0.47 5.73 2.68
CA PHE A 125 -1.72 6.46 2.84
C PHE A 125 -2.36 6.79 1.49
N GLY A 126 -1.55 7.27 0.53
CA GLY A 126 -2.00 7.57 -0.82
C GLY A 126 -2.60 6.36 -1.53
N PHE A 127 -2.00 5.18 -1.37
CA PHE A 127 -2.50 3.95 -1.96
C PHE A 127 -3.91 3.59 -1.43
N PHE A 128 -4.13 3.62 -0.10
CA PHE A 128 -5.41 3.21 0.48
C PHE A 128 -6.56 4.18 0.21
N ILE A 129 -6.29 5.44 -0.08
CA ILE A 129 -7.33 6.41 -0.44
C ILE A 129 -7.60 6.48 -1.95
N SER A 130 -6.69 5.96 -2.79
CA SER A 130 -6.82 6.04 -4.24
C SER A 130 -7.89 5.10 -4.79
N VAL A 131 -8.67 5.61 -5.75
CA VAL A 131 -9.70 4.87 -6.49
C VAL A 131 -9.36 4.80 -7.98
N ASP A 132 -8.35 5.53 -8.43
CA ASP A 132 -7.81 5.48 -9.79
C ASP A 132 -6.65 4.47 -9.86
N LEU A 133 -6.68 3.57 -10.85
CA LEU A 133 -5.71 2.48 -11.00
C LEU A 133 -4.27 2.96 -11.13
N PHE A 134 -4.05 4.01 -11.96
CA PHE A 134 -2.69 4.52 -12.17
C PHE A 134 -2.18 5.29 -10.96
N THR A 135 -3.04 6.09 -10.33
CA THR A 135 -2.69 6.84 -9.12
C THR A 135 -2.37 5.89 -7.97
N MET A 136 -3.11 4.80 -7.83
CA MET A 136 -2.83 3.74 -6.87
C MET A 136 -1.46 3.09 -7.14
N PHE A 137 -1.17 2.74 -8.39
CA PHE A 137 0.13 2.21 -8.79
C PHE A 137 1.27 3.20 -8.50
N MET A 138 1.09 4.49 -8.78
CA MET A 138 2.08 5.51 -8.48
C MET A 138 2.41 5.61 -7.00
N PHE A 139 1.41 5.57 -6.12
CA PHE A 139 1.64 5.57 -4.67
C PHE A 139 2.33 4.31 -4.18
N TYR A 140 2.08 3.16 -4.81
CA TYR A 140 2.82 1.93 -4.56
C TYR A 140 4.32 2.10 -4.88
N GLU A 141 4.65 2.65 -6.05
CA GLU A 141 6.05 2.90 -6.45
C GLU A 141 6.74 3.92 -5.53
N ILE A 142 6.02 4.96 -5.08
CA ILE A 142 6.53 5.93 -4.10
C ILE A 142 6.92 5.25 -2.78
N ALA A 143 6.21 4.20 -2.36
CA ALA A 143 6.52 3.47 -1.14
C ALA A 143 7.74 2.54 -1.31
N LEU A 144 8.01 2.05 -2.51
CA LEU A 144 9.05 1.05 -2.77
C LEU A 144 10.47 1.62 -2.62
N ILE A 145 10.74 2.80 -3.17
CA ILE A 145 12.08 3.42 -3.13
C ILE A 145 12.56 3.68 -1.70
N PRO A 146 11.77 4.30 -0.81
CA PRO A 146 12.17 4.48 0.58
C PRO A 146 12.50 3.19 1.30
N MET A 147 11.78 2.10 1.00
CA MET A 147 11.97 0.81 1.63
C MET A 147 13.38 0.25 1.39
N TYR A 148 13.86 0.35 0.14
CA TYR A 148 15.22 -0.02 -0.21
C TYR A 148 16.27 0.73 0.63
N LEU A 149 16.12 2.04 0.73
CA LEU A 149 17.07 2.89 1.44
C LEU A 149 17.01 2.68 2.96
N LEU A 150 15.82 2.55 3.51
CA LEU A 150 15.63 2.32 4.95
C LEU A 150 16.25 1.01 5.42
N ILE A 151 16.15 -0.06 4.64
CA ILE A 151 16.78 -1.35 4.97
C ILE A 151 18.28 -1.31 4.64
N GLY A 152 18.67 -0.82 3.47
CA GLY A 152 20.06 -0.84 3.01
C GLY A 152 21.00 0.02 3.85
N VAL A 153 20.54 1.17 4.33
CA VAL A 153 21.37 2.11 5.12
C VAL A 153 21.29 1.81 6.62
N TRP A 154 20.09 1.73 7.19
CA TRP A 154 19.87 1.61 8.64
C TRP A 154 19.59 0.19 9.12
N GLY A 155 19.52 -0.77 8.22
CA GLY A 155 19.32 -2.18 8.54
C GLY A 155 20.52 -2.82 9.26
N SER A 156 20.35 -4.06 9.67
CA SER A 156 21.35 -4.89 10.35
C SER A 156 21.63 -6.19 9.59
N GLY A 157 22.71 -6.89 9.95
CA GLY A 157 23.07 -8.14 9.31
C GLY A 157 23.39 -8.00 7.82
N ARG A 158 22.83 -8.89 6.99
CA ARG A 158 23.02 -8.87 5.52
C ARG A 158 22.09 -7.87 4.81
N LYS A 159 22.05 -6.64 5.32
CA LYS A 159 21.12 -5.59 4.92
C LYS A 159 21.16 -5.24 3.44
N GLU A 160 22.33 -5.20 2.81
CA GLU A 160 22.48 -4.89 1.38
C GLU A 160 21.84 -5.97 0.51
N TYR A 161 22.09 -7.24 0.85
CA TYR A 161 21.48 -8.38 0.16
C TYR A 161 19.95 -8.37 0.33
N ALA A 162 19.48 -8.17 1.56
CA ALA A 162 18.04 -8.14 1.86
C ALA A 162 17.33 -6.99 1.15
N ALA A 163 17.90 -5.77 1.17
CA ALA A 163 17.36 -4.61 0.49
C ALA A 163 17.30 -4.82 -1.04
N MET A 164 18.38 -5.36 -1.63
CA MET A 164 18.42 -5.61 -3.07
C MET A 164 17.42 -6.70 -3.49
N LYS A 165 17.37 -7.82 -2.75
CA LYS A 165 16.44 -8.92 -3.01
C LYS A 165 14.98 -8.45 -2.95
N LEU A 166 14.63 -7.71 -1.88
CA LEU A 166 13.30 -7.12 -1.70
C LEU A 166 12.95 -6.23 -2.90
N THR A 167 13.83 -5.29 -3.23
CA THR A 167 13.55 -4.31 -4.29
C THR A 167 13.40 -4.98 -5.66
N LEU A 168 14.29 -5.88 -6.02
CA LEU A 168 14.20 -6.59 -7.31
C LEU A 168 12.93 -7.43 -7.43
N MET A 169 12.53 -8.12 -6.35
CA MET A 169 11.28 -8.87 -6.32
C MET A 169 10.06 -7.95 -6.46
N LEU A 170 10.01 -6.86 -5.70
CA LEU A 170 8.89 -5.91 -5.76
C LEU A 170 8.82 -5.18 -7.10
N MET A 171 9.96 -4.77 -7.69
CA MET A 171 9.99 -4.19 -9.04
C MET A 171 9.55 -5.19 -10.12
N GLY A 172 9.92 -6.47 -9.99
CA GLY A 172 9.40 -7.52 -10.86
C GLY A 172 7.87 -7.65 -10.74
N GLY A 173 7.34 -7.62 -9.52
CA GLY A 173 5.90 -7.61 -9.25
C GLY A 173 5.19 -6.38 -9.81
N SER A 174 5.78 -5.19 -9.67
CA SER A 174 5.20 -3.95 -10.19
C SER A 174 5.16 -3.90 -11.71
N ALA A 175 6.11 -4.52 -12.39
CA ALA A 175 6.07 -4.66 -13.85
C ALA A 175 4.86 -5.50 -14.30
N PHE A 176 4.59 -6.64 -13.66
CA PHE A 176 3.37 -7.43 -13.92
C PHE A 176 2.10 -6.64 -13.63
N LEU A 177 2.10 -5.90 -12.51
CA LEU A 177 0.97 -5.05 -12.13
C LEU A 177 0.69 -3.96 -13.16
N LEU A 178 1.72 -3.26 -13.63
CA LEU A 178 1.58 -2.21 -14.64
C LEU A 178 0.99 -2.75 -15.95
N ILE A 179 1.52 -3.89 -16.43
CA ILE A 179 0.98 -4.57 -17.62
C ILE A 179 -0.48 -4.96 -17.41
N GLY A 180 -0.82 -5.50 -16.25
CA GLY A 180 -2.19 -5.87 -15.90
C GLY A 180 -3.13 -4.66 -15.85
N ILE A 181 -2.73 -3.55 -15.24
CA ILE A 181 -3.52 -2.30 -15.17
C ILE A 181 -3.77 -1.74 -16.58
N LEU A 182 -2.74 -1.66 -17.41
CA LEU A 182 -2.88 -1.21 -18.80
C LEU A 182 -3.77 -2.16 -19.61
N GLY A 183 -3.63 -3.47 -19.39
CA GLY A 183 -4.47 -4.48 -20.01
C GLY A 183 -5.95 -4.34 -19.61
N ILE A 184 -6.24 -4.08 -18.37
CA ILE A 184 -7.59 -3.79 -17.87
C ILE A 184 -8.14 -2.52 -18.53
N TYR A 185 -7.36 -1.44 -18.55
CA TYR A 185 -7.76 -0.17 -19.14
C TYR A 185 -8.12 -0.31 -20.62
N PHE A 186 -7.22 -0.86 -21.42
CA PHE A 186 -7.47 -1.06 -22.86
C PHE A 186 -8.52 -2.15 -23.15
N GLY A 187 -8.57 -3.19 -22.34
CA GLY A 187 -9.51 -4.29 -22.50
C GLY A 187 -10.96 -3.95 -22.10
N SER A 188 -11.13 -3.04 -21.15
CA SER A 188 -12.47 -2.58 -20.74
C SER A 188 -13.11 -1.62 -21.75
N GLY A 189 -12.32 -1.00 -22.63
CA GLY A 189 -12.79 0.08 -23.49
C GLY A 189 -13.21 1.33 -22.71
N ALA A 190 -12.82 1.43 -21.44
CA ALA A 190 -13.13 2.58 -20.61
C ALA A 190 -12.35 3.81 -21.06
N THR A 191 -12.95 4.98 -20.91
CA THR A 191 -12.28 6.27 -21.13
C THR A 191 -11.60 6.82 -19.90
N THR A 192 -11.60 6.08 -18.78
CA THR A 192 -11.11 6.51 -17.46
C THR A 192 -10.38 5.36 -16.79
N MET A 193 -9.43 5.68 -15.90
CA MET A 193 -8.78 4.71 -15.03
C MET A 193 -9.46 4.59 -13.65
N ASN A 194 -10.61 5.20 -13.47
CA ASN A 194 -11.38 5.08 -12.24
C ASN A 194 -11.94 3.66 -12.09
N LEU A 195 -11.56 3.00 -11.02
CA LEU A 195 -11.91 1.61 -10.70
C LEU A 195 -13.42 1.37 -10.69
N LEU A 196 -14.19 2.29 -10.12
CA LEU A 196 -15.64 2.13 -10.01
C LEU A 196 -16.35 2.27 -11.36
N GLU A 197 -15.88 3.17 -12.22
CA GLU A 197 -16.42 3.34 -13.56
C GLU A 197 -16.10 2.14 -14.44
N ILE A 198 -14.87 1.61 -14.37
CA ILE A 198 -14.49 0.38 -15.07
C ILE A 198 -15.36 -0.80 -14.61
N ALA A 199 -15.58 -0.93 -13.29
CA ALA A 199 -16.43 -1.99 -12.75
C ALA A 199 -17.88 -1.92 -13.23
N GLN A 200 -18.44 -0.70 -13.35
CA GLN A 200 -19.82 -0.52 -13.83
C GLN A 200 -19.99 -0.86 -15.30
N LEU A 201 -18.96 -0.74 -16.11
CA LEU A 201 -19.03 -1.06 -17.55
C LEU A 201 -19.20 -2.56 -17.79
N HIS A 202 -18.66 -3.44 -16.94
CA HIS A 202 -18.67 -4.90 -17.07
C HIS A 202 -18.27 -5.40 -18.48
N ASN A 203 -17.41 -4.67 -19.18
CA ASN A 203 -17.11 -4.87 -20.58
C ASN A 203 -15.84 -5.71 -20.84
N ILE A 204 -15.13 -6.19 -19.82
CA ILE A 204 -13.92 -6.99 -20.03
C ILE A 204 -14.33 -8.41 -20.44
N PRO A 205 -14.06 -8.85 -21.68
CA PRO A 205 -14.41 -10.19 -22.11
C PRO A 205 -13.69 -11.25 -21.25
N PHE A 206 -14.36 -12.38 -20.97
CA PHE A 206 -13.81 -13.45 -20.13
C PHE A 206 -12.40 -13.91 -20.57
N ALA A 207 -12.17 -14.04 -21.88
CA ALA A 207 -10.85 -14.42 -22.42
C ALA A 207 -9.75 -13.41 -22.04
N GLN A 208 -10.08 -12.12 -21.96
CA GLN A 208 -9.14 -11.08 -21.50
C GLN A 208 -9.00 -11.07 -19.98
N GLN A 209 -10.09 -11.31 -19.24
CA GLN A 209 -10.01 -11.48 -17.79
C GLN A 209 -9.03 -12.61 -17.42
N CYS A 210 -9.04 -13.74 -18.13
CA CYS A 210 -8.12 -14.86 -17.90
C CYS A 210 -6.64 -14.50 -18.14
N ILE A 211 -6.34 -13.43 -18.88
CA ILE A 211 -4.96 -12.95 -19.11
C ILE A 211 -4.58 -11.91 -18.05
N TRP A 212 -5.43 -10.90 -17.83
CA TRP A 212 -5.10 -9.77 -16.99
C TRP A 212 -5.25 -10.06 -15.48
N PHE A 213 -6.17 -10.95 -15.10
CA PHE A 213 -6.35 -11.34 -13.71
C PHE A 213 -5.10 -12.00 -13.09
N PRO A 214 -4.48 -13.03 -13.69
CA PRO A 214 -3.25 -13.61 -13.15
C PRO A 214 -2.11 -12.57 -13.03
N LEU A 215 -1.95 -11.69 -14.02
CA LEU A 215 -0.89 -10.67 -14.01
C LEU A 215 -1.08 -9.68 -12.87
N THR A 216 -2.28 -9.14 -12.70
CA THR A 216 -2.59 -8.20 -11.61
C THR A 216 -2.53 -8.88 -10.25
N PHE A 217 -3.08 -10.10 -10.15
CA PHE A 217 -3.08 -10.85 -8.90
C PHE A 217 -1.65 -11.24 -8.48
N LEU A 218 -0.82 -11.72 -9.40
CA LEU A 218 0.58 -12.02 -9.10
C LEU A 218 1.38 -10.76 -8.79
N GLY A 219 1.15 -9.65 -9.50
CA GLY A 219 1.81 -8.39 -9.22
C GLY A 219 1.58 -7.91 -7.78
N PHE A 220 0.33 -7.90 -7.33
CA PHE A 220 -0.01 -7.63 -5.94
C PHE A 220 0.41 -8.75 -4.99
N GLY A 221 0.34 -10.00 -5.43
CA GLY A 221 0.75 -11.17 -4.68
C GLY A 221 2.25 -11.16 -4.33
N VAL A 222 3.10 -10.68 -5.24
CA VAL A 222 4.53 -10.47 -4.94
C VAL A 222 4.70 -9.48 -3.80
N LEU A 223 3.96 -8.37 -3.79
CA LEU A 223 3.94 -7.39 -2.71
C LEU A 223 3.40 -7.98 -1.40
N GLY A 224 2.38 -8.82 -1.49
CA GLY A 224 1.80 -9.55 -0.35
C GLY A 224 2.60 -10.78 0.08
N ALA A 225 3.78 -11.01 -0.52
CA ALA A 225 4.62 -12.19 -0.28
C ALA A 225 3.91 -13.52 -0.54
N LEU A 226 3.16 -13.62 -1.66
CA LEU A 226 2.51 -14.87 -2.07
C LEU A 226 3.56 -15.90 -2.53
N PHE A 227 3.32 -17.18 -2.23
CA PHE A 227 4.14 -18.27 -2.76
C PHE A 227 4.08 -18.32 -4.31
N PRO A 228 5.19 -18.52 -5.03
CA PRO A 228 6.57 -18.76 -4.57
C PRO A 228 7.42 -17.50 -4.35
N PHE A 229 6.85 -16.30 -4.47
CA PHE A 229 7.56 -15.01 -4.43
C PHE A 229 7.74 -14.45 -3.01
N HIS A 230 7.50 -15.23 -1.96
CA HIS A 230 7.54 -14.79 -0.56
C HIS A 230 8.95 -14.67 0.04
N THR A 231 9.98 -15.25 -0.61
CA THR A 231 11.33 -15.43 -0.05
C THR A 231 12.07 -14.14 0.29
N TRP A 232 11.64 -13.01 -0.22
CA TRP A 232 12.20 -11.69 0.10
C TRP A 232 11.75 -11.18 1.47
N SER A 233 10.57 -11.61 1.93
CA SER A 233 9.93 -11.09 3.14
C SER A 233 10.70 -11.45 4.42
N PRO A 234 11.08 -12.71 4.71
CA PRO A 234 11.88 -13.05 5.88
C PRO A 234 13.22 -12.31 5.93
N ASP A 235 13.95 -12.25 4.80
CA ASP A 235 15.23 -11.54 4.72
C ASP A 235 15.06 -10.03 4.97
N GLY A 236 14.00 -9.46 4.39
CA GLY A 236 13.64 -8.05 4.58
C GLY A 236 13.32 -7.72 6.04
N HIS A 237 12.50 -8.54 6.71
CA HIS A 237 12.14 -8.35 8.12
C HIS A 237 13.31 -8.50 9.06
N ALA A 238 14.14 -9.53 8.86
CA ALA A 238 15.31 -9.80 9.71
C ALA A 238 16.35 -8.68 9.64
N SER A 239 16.44 -7.99 8.49
CA SER A 239 17.43 -6.93 8.27
C SER A 239 16.92 -5.53 8.57
N ALA A 240 15.59 -5.29 8.53
CA ALA A 240 15.00 -3.97 8.68
C ALA A 240 15.12 -3.40 10.11
N PRO A 241 15.25 -2.05 10.26
CA PRO A 241 15.06 -1.40 11.56
C PRO A 241 13.67 -1.67 12.12
N THR A 242 13.51 -1.74 13.44
CA THR A 242 12.24 -2.14 14.10
C THR A 242 11.01 -1.39 13.57
N ALA A 243 11.06 -0.06 13.47
CA ALA A 243 9.91 0.72 12.99
C ALA A 243 9.60 0.46 11.50
N VAL A 244 10.64 0.24 10.69
CA VAL A 244 10.48 -0.12 9.27
C VAL A 244 9.89 -1.52 9.14
N SER A 245 10.35 -2.48 9.95
CA SER A 245 9.78 -3.83 9.99
C SER A 245 8.32 -3.81 10.43
N MET A 246 7.95 -2.99 11.43
CA MET A 246 6.55 -2.79 11.84
C MET A 246 5.67 -2.27 10.70
N LEU A 247 6.14 -1.25 9.96
CA LEU A 247 5.41 -0.68 8.83
C LEU A 247 5.34 -1.67 7.66
N HIS A 248 6.41 -2.42 7.43
CA HIS A 248 6.48 -3.44 6.39
C HIS A 248 5.46 -4.56 6.65
N ALA A 249 5.55 -5.23 7.80
CA ALA A 249 4.64 -6.33 8.15
C ALA A 249 3.20 -5.86 8.37
N GLY A 250 3.04 -4.75 9.09
CA GLY A 250 1.72 -4.27 9.49
C GLY A 250 0.90 -3.67 8.36
N VAL A 251 1.55 -3.06 7.37
CA VAL A 251 0.86 -2.26 6.36
C VAL A 251 1.30 -2.56 4.94
N LEU A 252 2.60 -2.50 4.63
CA LEU A 252 3.07 -2.59 3.25
C LEU A 252 2.65 -3.90 2.57
N MET A 253 2.83 -5.03 3.23
CA MET A 253 2.38 -6.32 2.70
C MET A 253 0.85 -6.38 2.52
N LYS A 254 0.08 -5.64 3.33
CA LYS A 254 -1.38 -5.57 3.21
C LYS A 254 -1.85 -4.75 2.01
N LEU A 255 -0.99 -3.87 1.44
CA LEU A 255 -1.27 -3.25 0.15
C LEU A 255 -1.44 -4.32 -0.94
N GLY A 256 -0.62 -5.39 -0.89
CA GLY A 256 -0.76 -6.53 -1.80
C GLY A 256 -2.11 -7.21 -1.69
N GLY A 257 -2.51 -7.60 -0.47
CA GLY A 257 -3.83 -8.19 -0.23
C GLY A 257 -4.99 -7.28 -0.62
N TYR A 258 -4.92 -5.99 -0.23
CA TYR A 258 -5.92 -4.99 -0.60
C TYR A 258 -6.04 -4.85 -2.13
N GLY A 259 -4.90 -4.78 -2.84
CA GLY A 259 -4.89 -4.68 -4.29
C GLY A 259 -5.45 -5.94 -4.99
N CYS A 260 -5.16 -7.14 -4.46
CA CYS A 260 -5.76 -8.37 -4.96
C CYS A 260 -7.30 -8.34 -4.87
N PHE A 261 -7.84 -7.92 -3.72
CA PHE A 261 -9.30 -7.82 -3.55
C PHE A 261 -9.90 -6.68 -4.36
N ARG A 262 -9.30 -5.50 -4.28
CA ARG A 262 -9.88 -4.27 -4.81
C ARG A 262 -9.72 -4.11 -6.32
N ILE A 263 -8.67 -4.64 -6.93
CA ILE A 263 -8.44 -4.54 -8.36
C ILE A 263 -8.68 -5.88 -9.04
N ALA A 264 -7.89 -6.91 -8.69
CA ALA A 264 -7.93 -8.15 -9.44
C ALA A 264 -9.29 -8.84 -9.34
N MET A 265 -9.76 -9.13 -8.11
CA MET A 265 -11.02 -9.86 -7.92
C MET A 265 -12.25 -9.00 -8.21
N TYR A 266 -12.21 -7.71 -7.88
CA TYR A 266 -13.36 -6.82 -8.05
C TYR A 266 -13.65 -6.50 -9.51
N LEU A 267 -12.61 -6.27 -10.34
CA LEU A 267 -12.78 -5.94 -11.76
C LEU A 267 -12.95 -7.17 -12.65
N MET A 268 -12.48 -8.34 -12.21
CA MET A 268 -12.46 -9.57 -13.01
C MET A 268 -13.03 -10.76 -12.22
N PRO A 269 -14.31 -10.69 -11.79
CA PRO A 269 -14.91 -11.70 -10.92
C PRO A 269 -15.06 -13.07 -11.59
N GLU A 270 -15.28 -13.13 -12.90
CA GLU A 270 -15.43 -14.38 -13.64
C GLU A 270 -14.11 -15.17 -13.67
N ALA A 271 -13.01 -14.51 -14.03
CA ALA A 271 -11.68 -15.13 -14.01
C ALA A 271 -11.23 -15.45 -12.58
N ALA A 272 -11.58 -14.61 -11.59
CA ALA A 272 -11.28 -14.87 -10.19
C ALA A 272 -11.96 -16.17 -9.71
N ASN A 273 -13.19 -16.43 -10.11
CA ASN A 273 -13.93 -17.64 -9.76
C ASN A 273 -13.33 -18.88 -10.47
N GLU A 274 -13.09 -18.81 -11.75
CA GLU A 274 -12.56 -19.93 -12.55
C GLU A 274 -11.15 -20.33 -12.13
N LEU A 275 -10.28 -19.35 -11.86
CA LEU A 275 -8.88 -19.57 -11.47
C LEU A 275 -8.68 -19.68 -9.95
N SER A 276 -9.74 -19.63 -9.16
CA SER A 276 -9.68 -19.62 -7.68
C SER A 276 -8.89 -20.80 -7.11
N TRP A 277 -9.01 -22.00 -7.70
CA TRP A 277 -8.33 -23.21 -7.27
C TRP A 277 -6.80 -23.09 -7.35
N ILE A 278 -6.25 -22.40 -8.38
CA ILE A 278 -4.81 -22.17 -8.53
C ILE A 278 -4.31 -21.30 -7.36
N PHE A 279 -5.01 -20.20 -7.09
CA PHE A 279 -4.62 -19.27 -6.03
C PHE A 279 -4.85 -19.85 -4.63
N LEU A 280 -5.86 -20.73 -4.48
CA LEU A 280 -6.04 -21.50 -3.26
C LEU A 280 -4.85 -22.43 -2.97
N ILE A 281 -4.32 -23.10 -4.00
CA ILE A 281 -3.12 -23.94 -3.87
C ILE A 281 -1.92 -23.08 -3.51
N LEU A 282 -1.69 -21.94 -4.20
CA LEU A 282 -0.56 -21.05 -3.92
C LEU A 282 -0.60 -20.49 -2.49
N THR A 283 -1.78 -20.10 -2.01
CA THR A 283 -1.94 -19.61 -0.63
C THR A 283 -1.81 -20.74 0.40
N GLY A 284 -2.30 -21.94 0.08
CA GLY A 284 -2.12 -23.14 0.91
C GLY A 284 -0.65 -23.54 1.04
N CYS A 285 0.11 -23.49 -0.07
CA CYS A 285 1.57 -23.70 -0.05
C CYS A 285 2.27 -22.67 0.80
N LEU A 286 1.85 -21.39 0.75
CA LEU A 286 2.42 -20.34 1.60
C LEU A 286 2.20 -20.65 3.08
N LEU A 287 1.00 -21.07 3.47
CA LEU A 287 0.68 -21.42 4.86
C LEU A 287 1.57 -22.57 5.37
N TYR A 288 1.83 -23.57 4.50
CA TYR A 288 2.70 -24.71 4.84
C TYR A 288 4.18 -24.32 4.95
N THR A 289 4.64 -23.37 4.15
CA THR A 289 6.04 -22.93 4.13
C THR A 289 6.36 -21.79 5.08
N SER A 290 5.34 -21.22 5.76
CA SER A 290 5.53 -20.16 6.75
C SER A 290 5.80 -20.76 8.13
N ASP A 291 6.60 -20.06 8.94
CA ASP A 291 6.92 -20.46 10.34
C ASP A 291 5.67 -20.62 11.24
N ALA A 292 4.50 -20.12 10.79
CA ALA A 292 3.24 -20.33 11.47
C ALA A 292 2.86 -21.84 11.61
N ALA A 293 3.45 -22.72 10.79
CA ALA A 293 3.29 -24.16 10.93
C ALA A 293 4.21 -24.73 12.02
N ASP A 294 5.35 -24.09 12.28
CA ASP A 294 6.33 -24.56 13.27
C ASP A 294 5.95 -24.19 14.69
N ASP A 295 5.22 -23.08 14.89
CA ASP A 295 4.67 -22.66 16.18
C ASP A 295 3.64 -23.66 16.76
N LEU A 296 3.01 -24.47 15.90
CA LEU A 296 2.06 -25.51 16.33
C LEU A 296 2.75 -26.79 16.83
N ILE A 297 4.04 -26.99 16.56
CA ILE A 297 4.80 -28.19 16.93
C ILE A 297 5.63 -27.95 18.21
N GLY A 298 5.69 -26.74 18.72
CA GLY A 298 6.20 -26.43 20.05
C GLY A 298 7.70 -26.73 20.22
N VAL A 299 8.54 -26.32 19.28
CA VAL A 299 10.00 -26.39 19.42
C VAL A 299 10.57 -24.98 19.64
#